data_ad7f41229fbbc1cc749147f2cc0cc766
#
_entry.id   ad7f41229fbbc1cc749147f2cc0cc766
#
_cell.length_a   1.000
_cell.length_b   1.000
_cell.length_c   1.000
_cell.angle_alpha   90.00
_cell.angle_beta   90.00
_cell.angle_gamma   90.00
#
_symmetry.space_group_name_H-M   'P 1'
#
loop_
_entity.id
_entity.type
_entity.pdbx_description
1 polymer ?
#
loop_
_entity_poly.entity_id
_entity_poly.type
_entity_poly.pdbx_seq_one_letter_code
_entity_poly.pdbx_strand_id
1 'polypeptide(L)'
;MANELAAWSDQLAAAVEMAGQHVVALQNPSHTFAAGILWPQADSAVVVTADHALHQQDLQGVVLPDGRFVAASVMGRDPGTDIAVLRLTEAVAAPPLAIPGAVWKPGHLALAVSRSSEAGLTASMGIISVVAGAWRTWRGGQVDHMLRLDMGLYPGASGGLVVSGGQALIGMATRGLSRVGSIALPFATLNRVVEALVTGGRVVRGYLGVGLQPIALPDHLSHQKYTSGHMLVSVEPDGPAERAGLMIGDILLAIEGKVIEDTNGLMAFLDAGSVGRELTFEILRGGKLQTASLLVGARPGKE
;
A
#
# COMPACT_ATOMS: atom_id res chain seq x y z
N MET A 1 -41.93 -4.55 7.18
CA MET A 1 -40.82 -4.44 8.16
C MET A 1 -40.11 -5.77 8.40
N ALA A 2 -40.75 -6.84 8.96
CA ALA A 2 -40.03 -8.13 9.16
C ALA A 2 -39.51 -8.75 7.86
N ASN A 3 -40.29 -8.69 6.77
CA ASN A 3 -39.89 -9.22 5.47
C ASN A 3 -38.76 -8.41 4.77
N GLU A 4 -38.72 -7.10 4.98
CA GLU A 4 -37.68 -6.22 4.43
C GLU A 4 -36.34 -6.44 5.14
N LEU A 5 -36.35 -6.64 6.46
CA LEU A 5 -35.15 -6.94 7.24
C LEU A 5 -34.53 -8.30 6.85
N ALA A 6 -35.39 -9.32 6.63
CA ALA A 6 -34.94 -10.62 6.15
C ALA A 6 -34.30 -10.51 4.73
N ALA A 7 -34.97 -9.82 3.80
CA ALA A 7 -34.47 -9.59 2.46
C ALA A 7 -33.14 -8.83 2.47
N TRP A 8 -32.99 -7.86 3.37
CA TRP A 8 -31.71 -7.15 3.52
C TRP A 8 -30.60 -8.06 4.07
N SER A 9 -30.93 -8.89 5.07
CA SER A 9 -29.99 -9.89 5.61
C SER A 9 -29.52 -10.87 4.52
N ASP A 10 -30.45 -11.34 3.69
CA ASP A 10 -30.14 -12.24 2.57
C ASP A 10 -29.26 -11.58 1.52
N GLN A 11 -29.46 -10.30 1.23
CA GLN A 11 -28.60 -9.53 0.34
C GLN A 11 -27.17 -9.40 0.88
N LEU A 12 -26.99 -9.17 2.18
CA LEU A 12 -25.66 -9.14 2.80
C LEU A 12 -24.98 -10.50 2.74
N ALA A 13 -25.70 -11.58 3.03
CA ALA A 13 -25.19 -12.94 2.92
C ALA A 13 -24.76 -13.27 1.48
N ALA A 14 -25.57 -12.92 0.48
CA ALA A 14 -25.22 -13.09 -0.93
C ALA A 14 -23.97 -12.28 -1.34
N ALA A 15 -23.79 -11.07 -0.78
CA ALA A 15 -22.57 -10.29 -1.02
C ALA A 15 -21.33 -10.96 -0.44
N VAL A 16 -21.46 -11.58 0.74
CA VAL A 16 -20.38 -12.36 1.36
C VAL A 16 -20.05 -13.62 0.55
N GLU A 17 -21.06 -14.36 0.09
CA GLU A 17 -20.87 -15.55 -0.76
C GLU A 17 -20.18 -15.21 -2.07
N MET A 18 -20.61 -14.15 -2.74
CA MET A 18 -19.99 -13.67 -3.99
C MET A 18 -18.52 -13.30 -3.76
N ALA A 19 -18.21 -12.50 -2.73
CA ALA A 19 -16.86 -12.14 -2.37
C ALA A 19 -16.02 -13.35 -1.99
N GLY A 20 -16.64 -14.32 -1.33
CA GLY A 20 -16.00 -15.55 -0.86
C GLY A 20 -15.42 -16.44 -1.97
N GLN A 21 -15.90 -16.29 -3.22
CA GLN A 21 -15.34 -16.98 -4.38
C GLN A 21 -13.94 -16.46 -4.77
N HIS A 22 -13.59 -15.27 -4.32
CA HIS A 22 -12.29 -14.64 -4.56
C HIS A 22 -11.33 -14.76 -3.39
N VAL A 23 -11.79 -15.19 -2.21
CA VAL A 23 -11.00 -15.12 -0.98
C VAL A 23 -10.44 -16.47 -0.60
N VAL A 24 -9.12 -16.52 -0.43
CA VAL A 24 -8.36 -17.71 0.00
C VAL A 24 -7.86 -17.55 1.44
N ALA A 25 -7.61 -18.66 2.12
CA ALA A 25 -6.89 -18.68 3.39
C ALA A 25 -5.40 -18.96 3.13
N LEU A 26 -4.52 -18.16 3.71
CA LEU A 26 -3.09 -18.44 3.71
C LEU A 26 -2.79 -19.48 4.78
N GLN A 27 -1.98 -20.48 4.44
CA GLN A 27 -1.58 -21.55 5.36
C GLN A 27 -0.13 -21.40 5.76
N ASN A 28 0.08 -21.19 7.05
CA ASN A 28 1.38 -21.07 7.70
C ASN A 28 1.48 -22.09 8.84
N PRO A 29 2.66 -22.71 9.09
CA PRO A 29 2.85 -23.62 10.21
C PRO A 29 2.63 -22.98 11.58
N SER A 30 2.88 -21.68 11.69
CA SER A 30 2.73 -20.91 12.92
C SER A 30 1.29 -20.54 13.27
N HIS A 31 0.29 -21.10 12.57
CA HIS A 31 -1.15 -20.80 12.76
C HIS A 31 -1.52 -19.32 12.69
N THR A 32 -0.71 -18.51 12.04
CA THR A 32 -1.06 -17.10 11.79
C THR A 32 -2.13 -17.07 10.70
N PHE A 33 -3.34 -16.70 11.07
CA PHE A 33 -4.44 -16.55 10.13
C PHE A 33 -4.16 -15.35 9.23
N ALA A 34 -4.27 -15.53 7.93
CA ALA A 34 -4.23 -14.47 6.94
C ALA A 34 -5.13 -14.84 5.76
N ALA A 35 -5.71 -13.85 5.13
CA ALA A 35 -6.50 -14.03 3.92
C ALA A 35 -5.74 -13.49 2.70
N GLY A 36 -6.20 -13.87 1.52
CA GLY A 36 -5.74 -13.32 0.26
C GLY A 36 -6.87 -13.26 -0.75
N ILE A 37 -6.65 -12.52 -1.83
CA ILE A 37 -7.58 -12.36 -2.94
C ILE A 37 -7.00 -13.08 -4.14
N LEU A 38 -7.76 -14.00 -4.74
CA LEU A 38 -7.46 -14.57 -6.06
C LEU A 38 -7.57 -13.43 -7.08
N TRP A 39 -6.42 -13.07 -7.64
CA TRP A 39 -6.30 -11.96 -8.58
C TRP A 39 -6.10 -12.51 -9.99
N PRO A 40 -7.03 -12.29 -10.90
CA PRO A 40 -6.93 -12.84 -12.24
C PRO A 40 -5.75 -12.27 -13.00
N GLN A 41 -5.02 -13.12 -13.69
CA GLN A 41 -4.00 -12.82 -14.69
C GLN A 41 -4.36 -13.53 -16.00
N ALA A 42 -3.64 -13.26 -17.09
CA ALA A 42 -3.98 -13.78 -18.41
C ALA A 42 -4.15 -15.32 -18.44
N ASP A 43 -3.19 -16.06 -17.85
CA ASP A 43 -3.15 -17.52 -17.95
C ASP A 43 -3.48 -18.24 -16.63
N SER A 44 -3.49 -17.52 -15.52
CA SER A 44 -3.69 -18.09 -14.18
C SER A 44 -4.04 -16.95 -13.19
N ALA A 45 -4.28 -17.29 -11.93
CA ALA A 45 -4.39 -16.32 -10.85
C ALA A 45 -3.09 -16.22 -10.06
N VAL A 46 -2.85 -15.04 -9.49
CA VAL A 46 -1.95 -14.83 -8.36
C VAL A 46 -2.78 -14.59 -7.11
N VAL A 47 -2.16 -14.62 -5.94
CA VAL A 47 -2.84 -14.24 -4.69
C VAL A 47 -2.28 -12.92 -4.20
N VAL A 48 -3.17 -11.96 -3.95
CA VAL A 48 -2.84 -10.66 -3.37
C VAL A 48 -3.21 -10.69 -1.89
N THR A 49 -2.28 -10.30 -1.02
CA THR A 49 -2.49 -10.31 0.43
C THR A 49 -1.82 -9.12 1.11
N ALA A 50 -2.04 -8.94 2.41
CA ALA A 50 -1.36 -7.93 3.20
C ALA A 50 0.09 -8.35 3.50
N ASP A 51 1.05 -7.44 3.24
CA ASP A 51 2.48 -7.71 3.45
C ASP A 51 2.81 -8.05 4.90
N HIS A 52 2.22 -7.34 5.88
CA HIS A 52 2.45 -7.59 7.30
C HIS A 52 1.94 -8.96 7.77
N ALA A 53 1.04 -9.60 7.02
CA ALA A 53 0.51 -10.92 7.33
C ALA A 53 1.46 -12.07 6.89
N LEU A 54 2.50 -11.75 6.11
CA LEU A 54 3.51 -12.70 5.66
C LEU A 54 4.74 -12.64 6.57
N HIS A 55 4.89 -13.59 7.47
CA HIS A 55 6.15 -13.82 8.17
C HIS A 55 7.12 -14.55 7.22
N GLN A 56 8.37 -14.11 7.16
CA GLN A 56 9.32 -14.36 6.07
C GLN A 56 9.68 -15.82 5.76
N GLN A 57 9.29 -16.81 6.54
CA GLN A 57 9.77 -18.20 6.36
C GLN A 57 8.68 -19.28 6.42
N ASP A 58 7.41 -18.94 6.62
CA ASP A 58 6.41 -19.91 7.01
C ASP A 58 5.26 -20.14 6.02
N LEU A 59 5.25 -19.45 4.85
CA LEU A 59 4.17 -19.66 3.89
C LEU A 59 4.33 -21.01 3.20
N GLN A 60 3.37 -21.93 3.39
CA GLN A 60 3.29 -23.20 2.68
C GLN A 60 2.44 -23.10 1.41
N GLY A 61 1.35 -22.34 1.47
CA GLY A 61 0.43 -22.22 0.36
C GLY A 61 -0.88 -21.54 0.76
N VAL A 62 -1.90 -21.81 0.00
CA VAL A 62 -3.25 -21.27 0.19
C VAL A 62 -4.29 -22.35 0.11
N VAL A 63 -5.38 -22.18 0.86
CA VAL A 63 -6.60 -22.98 0.72
C VAL A 63 -7.59 -22.18 -0.12
N LEU A 64 -7.96 -22.74 -1.27
CA LEU A 64 -8.88 -22.18 -2.24
C LEU A 64 -10.34 -22.17 -1.73
N PRO A 65 -11.27 -21.44 -2.39
CA PRO A 65 -12.68 -21.47 -2.04
C PRO A 65 -13.32 -22.85 -2.09
N ASP A 66 -12.84 -23.75 -2.93
CA ASP A 66 -13.29 -25.14 -3.07
C ASP A 66 -12.67 -26.09 -2.03
N GLY A 67 -11.81 -25.59 -1.14
CA GLY A 67 -11.13 -26.35 -0.10
C GLY A 67 -9.82 -27.01 -0.53
N ARG A 68 -9.41 -26.93 -1.79
CA ARG A 68 -8.11 -27.46 -2.25
C ARG A 68 -6.96 -26.64 -1.70
N PHE A 69 -5.91 -27.32 -1.27
CA PHE A 69 -4.64 -26.68 -0.95
C PHE A 69 -3.78 -26.55 -2.21
N VAL A 70 -3.18 -25.37 -2.39
CA VAL A 70 -2.22 -25.09 -3.46
C VAL A 70 -0.99 -24.46 -2.84
N ALA A 71 0.18 -25.04 -3.08
CA ALA A 71 1.43 -24.46 -2.61
C ALA A 71 1.69 -23.11 -3.29
N ALA A 72 2.28 -22.18 -2.53
CA ALA A 72 2.52 -20.85 -3.00
C ALA A 72 3.87 -20.31 -2.53
N SER A 73 4.44 -19.37 -3.29
CA SER A 73 5.67 -18.67 -2.94
C SER A 73 5.49 -17.17 -3.12
N VAL A 74 6.25 -16.39 -2.36
CA VAL A 74 6.24 -14.93 -2.48
C VAL A 74 6.85 -14.53 -3.82
N MET A 75 6.09 -13.85 -4.66
CA MET A 75 6.51 -13.31 -5.94
C MET A 75 7.10 -11.91 -5.80
N GLY A 76 6.51 -11.10 -4.92
CA GLY A 76 6.97 -9.76 -4.62
C GLY A 76 6.24 -9.14 -3.45
N ARG A 77 6.87 -8.12 -2.83
CA ARG A 77 6.35 -7.44 -1.63
C ARG A 77 6.52 -5.94 -1.76
N ASP A 78 5.54 -5.19 -1.29
CA ASP A 78 5.60 -3.76 -1.08
C ASP A 78 5.15 -3.38 0.34
N PRO A 79 6.08 -3.39 1.31
CA PRO A 79 5.78 -2.98 2.68
C PRO A 79 5.23 -1.56 2.78
N GLY A 80 5.52 -0.71 1.78
CA GLY A 80 5.05 0.66 1.74
C GLY A 80 3.54 0.78 1.61
N THR A 81 2.91 -0.03 0.78
CA THR A 81 1.45 -0.08 0.63
C THR A 81 0.81 -1.26 1.36
N ASP A 82 1.63 -2.07 2.07
CA ASP A 82 1.16 -3.28 2.76
C ASP A 82 0.53 -4.30 1.80
N ILE A 83 1.14 -4.48 0.62
CA ILE A 83 0.68 -5.42 -0.40
C ILE A 83 1.78 -6.43 -0.68
N ALA A 84 1.42 -7.70 -0.78
CA ALA A 84 2.27 -8.77 -1.29
C ALA A 84 1.53 -9.60 -2.35
N VAL A 85 2.29 -10.16 -3.28
CA VAL A 85 1.78 -11.04 -4.33
C VAL A 85 2.43 -12.41 -4.18
N LEU A 86 1.61 -13.45 -4.23
CA LEU A 86 2.03 -14.83 -4.17
C LEU A 86 1.80 -15.50 -5.52
N ARG A 87 2.76 -16.29 -5.96
CA ARG A 87 2.67 -17.18 -7.11
C ARG A 87 2.19 -18.54 -6.63
N LEU A 88 1.18 -19.09 -7.31
CA LEU A 88 0.71 -20.46 -7.11
C LEU A 88 1.57 -21.44 -7.91
N THR A 89 1.77 -22.64 -7.38
CA THR A 89 2.57 -23.68 -8.07
C THR A 89 1.83 -24.38 -9.20
N GLU A 90 0.51 -24.23 -9.24
CA GLU A 90 -0.35 -24.73 -10.32
C GLU A 90 -1.28 -23.62 -10.83
N ALA A 91 -1.77 -23.77 -12.06
CA ALA A 91 -2.70 -22.81 -12.64
C ALA A 91 -4.07 -22.91 -11.94
N VAL A 92 -4.54 -21.79 -11.43
CA VAL A 92 -5.84 -21.63 -10.77
C VAL A 92 -6.64 -20.59 -11.52
N ALA A 93 -7.87 -20.91 -11.90
CA ALA A 93 -8.79 -19.94 -12.46
C ALA A 93 -9.35 -19.04 -11.33
N ALA A 94 -9.36 -17.74 -11.56
CA ALA A 94 -10.05 -16.79 -10.69
C ALA A 94 -11.27 -16.21 -11.41
N PRO A 95 -12.40 -16.01 -10.70
CA PRO A 95 -13.51 -15.26 -11.26
C PRO A 95 -13.07 -13.83 -11.63
N PRO A 96 -13.73 -13.16 -12.61
CA PRO A 96 -13.43 -11.79 -12.95
C PRO A 96 -13.69 -10.85 -11.76
N LEU A 97 -12.75 -9.97 -11.44
CA LEU A 97 -12.95 -8.90 -10.48
C LEU A 97 -13.59 -7.71 -11.22
N ALA A 98 -14.93 -7.64 -11.19
CA ALA A 98 -15.66 -6.51 -11.76
C ALA A 98 -15.50 -5.29 -10.82
N ILE A 99 -14.61 -4.36 -11.17
CA ILE A 99 -14.35 -3.15 -10.40
C ILE A 99 -15.32 -2.06 -10.87
N PRO A 100 -16.35 -1.72 -10.09
CA PRO A 100 -17.28 -0.67 -10.48
C PRO A 100 -16.60 0.69 -10.33
N GLY A 101 -16.95 1.63 -11.21
CA GLY A 101 -16.60 3.05 -11.08
C GLY A 101 -17.39 3.75 -9.94
N ALA A 102 -17.53 3.10 -8.79
CA ALA A 102 -18.35 3.61 -7.69
C ALA A 102 -17.62 4.73 -6.93
N VAL A 103 -18.35 5.81 -6.66
CA VAL A 103 -17.90 6.88 -5.77
C VAL A 103 -18.32 6.54 -4.34
N TRP A 104 -17.35 6.30 -3.49
CA TRP A 104 -17.59 5.99 -2.09
C TRP A 104 -17.86 7.26 -1.28
N LYS A 105 -18.67 7.13 -0.23
CA LYS A 105 -18.98 8.20 0.72
C LYS A 105 -18.96 7.66 2.15
N PRO A 106 -18.62 8.49 3.15
CA PRO A 106 -18.81 8.12 4.55
C PRO A 106 -20.27 7.70 4.80
N GLY A 107 -20.44 6.61 5.55
CA GLY A 107 -21.76 6.00 5.82
C GLY A 107 -22.14 4.85 4.88
N HIS A 108 -21.46 4.64 3.74
CA HIS A 108 -21.71 3.46 2.93
C HIS A 108 -21.35 2.20 3.69
N LEU A 109 -22.23 1.19 3.62
CA LEU A 109 -21.98 -0.13 4.21
C LEU A 109 -20.77 -0.80 3.55
N ALA A 110 -19.97 -1.44 4.37
CA ALA A 110 -18.82 -2.22 3.96
C ALA A 110 -18.79 -3.57 4.68
N LEU A 111 -18.52 -4.63 3.92
CA LEU A 111 -18.32 -5.98 4.41
C LEU A 111 -16.87 -6.37 4.14
N ALA A 112 -16.10 -6.68 5.17
CA ALA A 112 -14.78 -7.27 5.02
C ALA A 112 -14.93 -8.80 5.05
N VAL A 113 -14.63 -9.43 3.93
CA VAL A 113 -14.79 -10.88 3.73
C VAL A 113 -13.41 -11.51 3.72
N SER A 114 -13.20 -12.50 4.56
CA SER A 114 -11.95 -13.24 4.68
C SER A 114 -12.22 -14.75 4.80
N ARG A 115 -11.16 -15.53 4.75
CA ARG A 115 -11.23 -17.00 4.89
C ARG A 115 -10.13 -17.46 5.82
N SER A 116 -10.47 -18.36 6.73
CA SER A 116 -9.48 -19.12 7.51
C SER A 116 -9.57 -20.60 7.17
N SER A 117 -8.48 -21.33 7.38
CA SER A 117 -8.46 -22.80 7.19
C SER A 117 -9.36 -23.54 8.18
N GLU A 118 -9.63 -22.97 9.35
CA GLU A 118 -10.43 -23.60 10.41
C GLU A 118 -11.92 -23.25 10.32
N ALA A 119 -12.23 -21.93 10.22
CA ALA A 119 -13.61 -21.44 10.26
C ALA A 119 -14.24 -21.30 8.85
N GLY A 120 -13.48 -21.50 7.79
CA GLY A 120 -13.95 -21.26 6.42
C GLY A 120 -14.15 -19.77 6.15
N LEU A 121 -15.25 -19.43 5.47
CA LEU A 121 -15.60 -18.05 5.11
C LEU A 121 -16.03 -17.25 6.35
N THR A 122 -15.46 -16.06 6.53
CA THR A 122 -15.79 -15.15 7.63
C THR A 122 -16.06 -13.74 7.11
N ALA A 123 -16.89 -12.99 7.79
CA ALA A 123 -17.23 -11.62 7.43
C ALA A 123 -17.35 -10.70 8.64
N SER A 124 -16.95 -9.45 8.48
CA SER A 124 -17.22 -8.35 9.41
C SER A 124 -18.00 -7.27 8.66
N MET A 125 -18.94 -6.63 9.34
CA MET A 125 -19.74 -5.55 8.77
C MET A 125 -19.50 -4.24 9.52
N GLY A 126 -19.50 -3.15 8.76
CA GLY A 126 -19.43 -1.78 9.27
C GLY A 126 -19.70 -0.78 8.17
N ILE A 127 -19.10 0.39 8.30
CA ILE A 127 -19.24 1.48 7.32
C ILE A 127 -17.87 2.01 6.88
N ILE A 128 -17.85 2.66 5.73
CA ILE A 128 -16.76 3.56 5.37
C ILE A 128 -16.93 4.81 6.23
N SER A 129 -15.99 5.06 7.14
CA SER A 129 -16.06 6.20 8.07
C SER A 129 -15.36 7.44 7.53
N VAL A 130 -14.33 7.27 6.68
CA VAL A 130 -13.59 8.38 6.05
C VAL A 130 -13.33 8.06 4.60
N VAL A 131 -13.59 9.05 3.73
CA VAL A 131 -13.16 9.06 2.33
C VAL A 131 -12.34 10.33 2.11
N ALA A 132 -11.10 10.19 1.67
CA ALA A 132 -10.23 11.32 1.34
C ALA A 132 -9.39 11.01 0.09
N GLY A 133 -8.70 12.03 -0.42
CA GLY A 133 -7.84 11.91 -1.59
C GLY A 133 -6.63 11.00 -1.40
N ALA A 134 -5.73 11.03 -2.36
CA ALA A 134 -4.48 10.28 -2.32
C ALA A 134 -3.64 10.67 -1.09
N TRP A 135 -2.99 9.69 -0.51
CA TRP A 135 -2.14 9.88 0.67
C TRP A 135 -0.92 8.95 0.65
N ARG A 136 0.06 9.27 1.47
CA ARG A 136 1.24 8.43 1.66
C ARG A 136 1.23 7.78 3.02
N THR A 137 1.60 6.51 3.05
CA THR A 137 1.78 5.79 4.30
C THR A 137 3.07 6.24 4.99
N TRP A 138 3.19 5.98 6.27
CA TRP A 138 4.42 6.27 7.02
C TRP A 138 5.65 5.47 6.51
N ARG A 139 5.43 4.41 5.72
CA ARG A 139 6.47 3.65 5.01
C ARG A 139 6.75 4.16 3.59
N GLY A 140 6.16 5.29 3.21
CA GLY A 140 6.37 5.94 1.91
C GLY A 140 5.59 5.35 0.74
N GLY A 141 4.67 4.39 0.99
CA GLY A 141 3.78 3.87 -0.04
C GLY A 141 2.70 4.89 -0.43
N GLN A 142 2.42 5.03 -1.71
CA GLN A 142 1.34 5.87 -2.20
C GLN A 142 0.05 5.05 -2.31
N VAL A 143 -1.01 5.57 -1.72
CA VAL A 143 -2.38 5.03 -1.79
C VAL A 143 -3.27 6.07 -2.46
N ASP A 144 -4.03 5.64 -3.46
CA ASP A 144 -4.75 6.55 -4.37
C ASP A 144 -5.95 7.24 -3.72
N HIS A 145 -6.56 6.60 -2.71
CA HIS A 145 -7.62 7.18 -1.89
C HIS A 145 -7.56 6.65 -0.46
N MET A 146 -7.86 7.49 0.51
CA MET A 146 -8.08 7.06 1.89
C MET A 146 -9.49 6.52 2.04
N LEU A 147 -9.65 5.23 2.32
CA LEU A 147 -10.89 4.59 2.69
C LEU A 147 -10.73 3.95 4.07
N ARG A 148 -11.13 4.69 5.12
CA ARG A 148 -11.11 4.15 6.48
C ARG A 148 -12.43 3.44 6.77
N LEU A 149 -12.32 2.28 7.38
CA LEU A 149 -13.44 1.46 7.80
C LEU A 149 -13.67 1.61 9.30
N ASP A 150 -14.93 1.77 9.70
CA ASP A 150 -15.38 1.62 11.09
C ASP A 150 -15.99 0.24 11.27
N MET A 151 -15.11 -0.73 11.48
CA MET A 151 -15.45 -2.12 11.77
C MET A 151 -14.29 -2.84 12.46
N GLY A 152 -14.60 -3.79 13.31
CA GLY A 152 -13.64 -4.76 13.82
C GLY A 152 -13.28 -5.79 12.74
N LEU A 153 -12.00 -5.91 12.40
CA LEU A 153 -11.52 -7.04 11.60
C LEU A 153 -11.12 -8.19 12.53
N TYR A 154 -11.60 -9.39 12.24
CA TYR A 154 -11.12 -10.60 12.92
C TYR A 154 -9.61 -10.78 12.71
N PRO A 155 -8.91 -11.43 13.65
CA PRO A 155 -7.55 -11.87 13.42
C PRO A 155 -7.47 -12.64 12.09
N GLY A 156 -6.54 -12.27 11.22
CA GLY A 156 -6.40 -12.89 9.89
C GLY A 156 -7.29 -12.32 8.78
N ALA A 157 -8.12 -11.33 9.05
CA ALA A 157 -8.93 -10.70 8.00
C ALA A 157 -8.15 -9.72 7.10
N SER A 158 -6.93 -9.33 7.48
CA SER A 158 -6.06 -8.57 6.59
C SER A 158 -5.72 -9.40 5.34
N GLY A 159 -5.75 -8.77 4.17
CA GLY A 159 -5.64 -9.42 2.87
C GLY A 159 -6.99 -9.89 2.30
N GLY A 160 -8.08 -9.86 3.07
CA GLY A 160 -9.42 -10.17 2.61
C GLY A 160 -10.04 -9.08 1.74
N LEU A 161 -11.12 -9.43 1.05
CA LEU A 161 -11.83 -8.55 0.13
C LEU A 161 -12.84 -7.67 0.89
N VAL A 162 -12.90 -6.38 0.56
CA VAL A 162 -13.92 -5.46 1.06
C VAL A 162 -14.93 -5.19 -0.03
N VAL A 163 -16.22 -5.42 0.27
CA VAL A 163 -17.33 -5.21 -0.65
C VAL A 163 -18.41 -4.36 0.00
N SER A 164 -19.24 -3.71 -0.81
CA SER A 164 -20.44 -3.02 -0.33
C SER A 164 -21.60 -3.99 -0.12
N GLY A 165 -22.63 -3.55 0.61
CA GLY A 165 -23.89 -4.31 0.72
C GLY A 165 -24.59 -4.55 -0.64
N GLY A 166 -24.28 -3.75 -1.67
CA GLY A 166 -24.72 -3.93 -3.06
C GLY A 166 -23.73 -4.72 -3.93
N GLN A 167 -22.87 -5.55 -3.36
CA GLN A 167 -21.89 -6.43 -4.04
C GLN A 167 -20.80 -5.71 -4.85
N ALA A 168 -20.69 -4.38 -4.74
CA ALA A 168 -19.63 -3.65 -5.41
C ALA A 168 -18.29 -3.81 -4.65
N LEU A 169 -17.22 -4.05 -5.40
CA LEU A 169 -15.87 -4.21 -4.83
C LEU A 169 -15.32 -2.87 -4.35
N ILE A 170 -14.85 -2.80 -3.11
CA ILE A 170 -14.26 -1.60 -2.51
C ILE A 170 -12.73 -1.67 -2.53
N GLY A 171 -12.16 -2.81 -2.14
CA GLY A 171 -10.71 -2.98 -2.06
C GLY A 171 -10.27 -4.15 -1.18
N MET A 172 -9.05 -4.11 -0.69
CA MET A 172 -8.47 -5.11 0.22
C MET A 172 -8.41 -4.56 1.65
N ALA A 173 -8.85 -5.35 2.62
CA ALA A 173 -8.80 -4.99 4.02
C ALA A 173 -7.37 -5.08 4.57
N THR A 174 -6.94 -4.06 5.31
CA THR A 174 -5.68 -4.10 6.06
C THR A 174 -5.75 -3.34 7.38
N ARG A 175 -5.02 -3.83 8.38
CA ARG A 175 -4.72 -3.13 9.65
C ARG A 175 -3.28 -2.60 9.70
N GLY A 176 -2.42 -3.00 8.76
CA GLY A 176 -0.99 -2.68 8.77
C GLY A 176 -0.65 -1.22 8.47
N LEU A 177 -1.58 -0.44 7.95
CA LEU A 177 -1.35 0.96 7.56
C LEU A 177 -1.92 1.99 8.53
N SER A 178 -2.63 1.57 9.56
CA SER A 178 -3.26 2.48 10.51
C SER A 178 -3.13 1.96 11.94
N ARG A 179 -2.84 2.85 12.87
CA ARG A 179 -2.89 2.56 14.31
C ARG A 179 -4.31 2.69 14.86
N VAL A 180 -5.18 3.34 14.11
CA VAL A 180 -6.55 3.66 14.51
C VAL A 180 -7.51 3.13 13.45
N GLY A 181 -8.00 1.91 13.62
CA GLY A 181 -8.98 1.29 12.74
C GLY A 181 -8.40 0.60 11.51
N SER A 182 -9.27 0.13 10.67
CA SER A 182 -8.97 -0.63 9.45
C SER A 182 -9.03 0.25 8.21
N ILE A 183 -8.27 -0.12 7.19
CA ILE A 183 -8.22 0.56 5.89
C ILE A 183 -8.69 -0.42 4.82
N ALA A 184 -9.46 0.05 3.86
CA ALA A 184 -9.64 -0.62 2.58
C ALA A 184 -8.65 -0.01 1.58
N LEU A 185 -7.71 -0.81 1.09
CA LEU A 185 -6.82 -0.41 -0.01
C LEU A 185 -7.62 -0.44 -1.32
N PRO A 186 -7.79 0.71 -2.01
CA PRO A 186 -8.64 0.77 -3.19
C PRO A 186 -8.03 0.01 -4.37
N PHE A 187 -8.88 -0.47 -5.28
CA PHE A 187 -8.45 -1.25 -6.44
C PHE A 187 -7.46 -0.51 -7.34
N ALA A 188 -7.53 0.81 -7.44
CA ALA A 188 -6.53 1.59 -8.19
C ALA A 188 -5.11 1.37 -7.64
N THR A 189 -4.95 1.40 -6.31
CA THR A 189 -3.68 1.09 -5.66
C THR A 189 -3.29 -0.37 -5.85
N LEU A 190 -4.24 -1.31 -5.68
CA LEU A 190 -3.99 -2.74 -5.86
C LEU A 190 -3.51 -3.04 -7.27
N ASN A 191 -4.21 -2.57 -8.32
CA ASN A 191 -3.85 -2.77 -9.72
C ASN A 191 -2.41 -2.31 -9.99
N ARG A 192 -2.10 -1.07 -9.64
CA ARG A 192 -0.77 -0.47 -9.88
C ARG A 192 0.35 -1.23 -9.18
N VAL A 193 0.13 -1.62 -7.91
CA VAL A 193 1.15 -2.32 -7.12
C VAL A 193 1.29 -3.78 -7.55
N VAL A 194 0.18 -4.48 -7.78
CA VAL A 194 0.18 -5.88 -8.26
C VAL A 194 0.88 -5.98 -9.61
N GLU A 195 0.60 -5.08 -10.56
CA GLU A 195 1.28 -5.05 -11.86
C GLU A 195 2.80 -4.90 -11.70
N ALA A 196 3.25 -3.98 -10.84
CA ALA A 196 4.67 -3.78 -10.57
C ALA A 196 5.33 -5.01 -9.92
N LEU A 197 4.62 -5.67 -8.98
CA LEU A 197 5.12 -6.87 -8.29
C LEU A 197 5.15 -8.09 -9.21
N VAL A 198 4.17 -8.26 -10.09
CA VAL A 198 4.11 -9.35 -11.06
C VAL A 198 5.20 -9.22 -12.12
N THR A 199 5.44 -8.00 -12.62
CA THR A 199 6.42 -7.75 -13.70
C THR A 199 7.86 -7.68 -13.19
N GLY A 200 8.09 -7.01 -12.05
CA GLY A 200 9.44 -6.69 -11.57
C GLY A 200 9.78 -7.23 -10.18
N GLY A 201 8.87 -7.94 -9.52
CA GLY A 201 9.05 -8.48 -8.17
C GLY A 201 9.10 -7.41 -7.06
N ARG A 202 9.14 -6.14 -7.40
CA ARG A 202 9.21 -5.02 -6.46
C ARG A 202 8.58 -3.75 -7.02
N VAL A 203 8.10 -2.89 -6.12
CA VAL A 203 7.74 -1.51 -6.48
C VAL A 203 9.01 -0.66 -6.47
N VAL A 204 9.42 -0.21 -7.63
CA VAL A 204 10.57 0.70 -7.76
C VAL A 204 10.17 2.07 -7.24
N ARG A 205 11.05 2.68 -6.41
CA ARG A 205 10.87 4.05 -5.90
C ARG A 205 12.14 4.84 -6.11
N GLY A 206 11.98 6.13 -6.34
CA GLY A 206 13.10 7.06 -6.38
C GLY A 206 13.84 7.06 -5.04
N TYR A 207 15.14 7.21 -5.13
CA TYR A 207 16.07 7.15 -4.00
C TYR A 207 17.14 8.22 -4.13
N LEU A 208 17.35 8.98 -3.07
CA LEU A 208 18.39 10.01 -3.00
C LEU A 208 19.62 9.54 -2.24
N GLY A 209 19.49 8.58 -1.32
CA GLY A 209 20.58 8.14 -0.44
C GLY A 209 20.85 9.12 0.69
N VAL A 210 19.82 9.72 1.28
CA VAL A 210 19.95 10.68 2.37
C VAL A 210 19.03 10.38 3.53
N GLY A 211 19.48 10.67 4.76
CA GLY A 211 18.63 10.86 5.92
C GLY A 211 18.33 12.35 6.11
N LEU A 212 17.08 12.68 6.34
CA LEU A 212 16.62 14.07 6.43
C LEU A 212 15.93 14.32 7.78
N GLN A 213 16.20 15.51 8.34
CA GLN A 213 15.53 16.02 9.53
C GLN A 213 14.89 17.36 9.24
N PRO A 214 13.56 17.52 9.46
CA PRO A 214 12.91 18.83 9.33
C PRO A 214 13.50 19.82 10.34
N ILE A 215 13.77 21.03 9.88
CA ILE A 215 14.26 22.13 10.72
C ILE A 215 13.55 23.44 10.38
N ALA A 216 13.35 24.30 11.38
CA ALA A 216 13.03 25.70 11.16
C ALA A 216 14.31 26.48 10.84
N LEU A 217 14.26 27.40 9.89
CA LEU A 217 15.39 28.26 9.60
C LEU A 217 15.38 29.45 10.58
N PRO A 218 16.55 29.78 11.22
CA PRO A 218 16.69 31.01 11.98
C PRO A 218 16.45 32.23 11.10
N ASP A 219 15.98 33.35 11.67
CA ASP A 219 15.62 34.57 10.92
C ASP A 219 16.74 35.10 10.03
N HIS A 220 18.00 34.97 10.46
CA HIS A 220 19.15 35.44 9.68
C HIS A 220 19.53 34.50 8.51
N LEU A 221 18.97 33.28 8.47
CA LEU A 221 19.13 32.33 7.38
C LEU A 221 17.81 32.13 6.60
N SER A 222 16.70 32.67 7.11
CA SER A 222 15.44 32.67 6.40
C SER A 222 15.52 33.66 5.23
N HIS A 223 15.38 33.15 4.03
CA HIS A 223 15.17 33.96 2.84
C HIS A 223 13.67 34.13 2.64
N GLN A 224 13.25 35.24 2.03
CA GLN A 224 11.83 35.62 1.86
C GLN A 224 10.89 34.49 1.41
N LYS A 225 11.44 33.41 0.81
CA LYS A 225 10.73 32.25 0.29
C LYS A 225 10.77 31.05 1.25
N TYR A 226 11.74 30.96 2.19
CA TYR A 226 12.01 29.77 3.00
C TYR A 226 12.05 30.09 4.49
N THR A 227 11.14 29.50 5.26
CA THR A 227 11.12 29.56 6.73
C THR A 227 11.51 28.25 7.39
N SER A 228 11.57 27.18 6.62
CA SER A 228 11.94 25.81 7.07
C SER A 228 12.66 25.09 5.95
N GLY A 229 13.26 23.96 6.28
CA GLY A 229 13.92 23.06 5.34
C GLY A 229 14.19 21.68 5.95
N HIS A 230 14.86 20.85 5.19
CA HIS A 230 15.21 19.49 5.61
C HIS A 230 16.74 19.33 5.63
N MET A 231 17.33 19.27 6.81
CA MET A 231 18.77 19.10 6.98
C MET A 231 19.17 17.66 6.66
N LEU A 232 20.23 17.49 5.87
CA LEU A 232 20.85 16.22 5.59
C LEU A 232 21.64 15.77 6.84
N VAL A 233 21.19 14.70 7.49
CA VAL A 233 21.81 14.12 8.69
C VAL A 233 22.63 12.88 8.38
N SER A 234 22.40 12.27 7.23
CA SER A 234 23.24 11.21 6.67
C SER A 234 23.23 11.27 5.14
N VAL A 235 24.33 10.82 4.53
CA VAL A 235 24.48 10.61 3.10
C VAL A 235 25.08 9.22 2.92
N GLU A 236 24.39 8.40 2.12
CA GLU A 236 24.82 7.02 1.85
C GLU A 236 26.04 7.02 0.93
N PRO A 237 27.11 6.27 1.29
CA PRO A 237 28.27 6.10 0.43
C PRO A 237 27.87 5.54 -0.94
N ASP A 238 28.49 6.05 -2.00
CA ASP A 238 28.18 5.70 -3.40
C ASP A 238 26.71 5.93 -3.81
N GLY A 239 25.96 6.65 -2.98
CA GLY A 239 24.57 7.00 -3.22
C GLY A 239 24.39 8.15 -4.23
N PRO A 240 23.18 8.37 -4.73
CA PRO A 240 22.88 9.47 -5.65
C PRO A 240 23.26 10.85 -5.10
N ALA A 241 22.99 11.10 -3.82
CA ALA A 241 23.29 12.38 -3.18
C ALA A 241 24.79 12.63 -3.05
N GLU A 242 25.58 11.62 -2.67
CA GLU A 242 27.02 11.74 -2.60
C GLU A 242 27.62 12.03 -3.97
N ARG A 243 27.18 11.30 -5.01
CA ARG A 243 27.63 11.55 -6.40
C ARG A 243 27.28 12.96 -6.91
N ALA A 244 26.17 13.53 -6.41
CA ALA A 244 25.77 14.90 -6.69
C ALA A 244 26.51 15.95 -5.83
N GLY A 245 27.42 15.53 -4.94
CA GLY A 245 28.17 16.42 -4.07
C GLY A 245 27.36 17.02 -2.92
N LEU A 246 26.22 16.40 -2.57
CA LEU A 246 25.49 16.75 -1.36
C LEU A 246 26.21 16.23 -0.12
N MET A 247 26.18 16.99 0.97
CA MET A 247 26.92 16.70 2.19
C MET A 247 26.03 16.79 3.42
N ILE A 248 26.43 16.10 4.49
CA ILE A 248 25.80 16.25 5.81
C ILE A 248 25.89 17.73 6.23
N GLY A 249 24.77 18.27 6.72
CA GLY A 249 24.63 19.69 7.08
C GLY A 249 24.06 20.57 5.96
N ASP A 250 23.94 20.10 4.72
CA ASP A 250 23.15 20.80 3.72
C ASP A 250 21.67 20.84 4.16
N ILE A 251 21.00 21.93 3.86
CA ILE A 251 19.56 22.06 4.13
C ILE A 251 18.82 22.14 2.79
N LEU A 252 18.02 21.14 2.52
CA LEU A 252 17.18 21.05 1.34
C LEU A 252 15.97 21.95 1.50
N LEU A 253 15.76 22.88 0.57
CA LEU A 253 14.71 23.90 0.61
C LEU A 253 13.63 23.69 -0.45
N ALA A 254 14.02 23.34 -1.68
CA ALA A 254 13.11 23.13 -2.80
C ALA A 254 13.63 22.07 -3.77
N ILE A 255 12.71 21.43 -4.50
CA ILE A 255 12.99 20.55 -5.64
C ILE A 255 12.20 21.08 -6.83
N GLU A 256 12.86 21.22 -8.00
CA GLU A 256 12.24 21.78 -9.22
C GLU A 256 11.50 23.10 -8.98
N GLY A 257 12.09 23.96 -8.12
CA GLY A 257 11.52 25.27 -7.74
C GLY A 257 10.32 25.20 -6.79
N LYS A 258 9.86 24.01 -6.38
CA LYS A 258 8.77 23.83 -5.41
C LYS A 258 9.33 23.65 -4.01
N VAL A 259 8.88 24.50 -3.09
CA VAL A 259 9.28 24.44 -1.67
C VAL A 259 8.84 23.12 -1.07
N ILE A 260 9.72 22.48 -0.28
CA ILE A 260 9.43 21.25 0.44
C ILE A 260 9.06 21.61 1.88
N GLU A 261 7.77 21.60 2.16
CA GLU A 261 7.24 21.92 3.49
C GLU A 261 7.36 20.73 4.45
N ASP A 262 7.22 19.52 3.94
CA ASP A 262 7.27 18.27 4.72
C ASP A 262 7.91 17.11 3.93
N THR A 263 8.13 16.00 4.62
CA THR A 263 8.67 14.78 4.02
C THR A 263 7.74 14.20 2.93
N ASN A 264 6.42 14.43 3.00
CA ASN A 264 5.48 13.96 1.98
C ASN A 264 5.68 14.73 0.67
N GLY A 265 5.93 16.04 0.76
CA GLY A 265 6.29 16.88 -0.39
C GLY A 265 7.54 16.36 -1.10
N LEU A 266 8.58 16.01 -0.34
CA LEU A 266 9.78 15.36 -0.89
C LEU A 266 9.45 14.02 -1.58
N MET A 267 8.70 13.15 -0.88
CA MET A 267 8.36 11.82 -1.42
C MET A 267 7.50 11.89 -2.67
N ALA A 268 6.81 13.01 -2.93
CA ALA A 268 6.06 13.19 -4.17
C ALA A 268 6.97 13.28 -5.41
N PHE A 269 8.22 13.70 -5.24
CA PHE A 269 9.22 13.71 -6.32
C PHE A 269 9.93 12.37 -6.50
N LEU A 270 9.73 11.39 -5.60
CA LEU A 270 10.44 10.11 -5.57
C LEU A 270 9.52 8.92 -5.90
N ASP A 271 8.62 9.10 -6.85
CA ASP A 271 7.81 8.02 -7.40
C ASP A 271 8.61 7.09 -8.35
N ALA A 272 7.97 6.06 -8.87
CA ALA A 272 8.61 5.12 -9.79
C ALA A 272 9.09 5.81 -11.08
N GLY A 273 8.37 6.82 -11.56
CA GLY A 273 8.70 7.58 -12.76
C GLY A 273 9.87 8.54 -12.59
N SER A 274 10.34 8.76 -11.36
CA SER A 274 11.46 9.66 -11.08
C SER A 274 12.83 8.97 -11.23
N VAL A 275 12.89 7.65 -11.18
CA VAL A 275 14.16 6.92 -11.30
C VAL A 275 14.81 7.17 -12.67
N GLY A 276 16.09 7.55 -12.64
CA GLY A 276 16.85 7.94 -13.84
C GLY A 276 16.57 9.38 -14.31
N ARG A 277 15.70 10.14 -13.64
CA ARG A 277 15.54 11.57 -13.92
C ARG A 277 16.54 12.39 -13.12
N GLU A 278 17.03 13.45 -13.72
CA GLU A 278 17.79 14.48 -13.03
C GLU A 278 16.82 15.47 -12.40
N LEU A 279 16.97 15.71 -11.09
CA LEU A 279 16.18 16.68 -10.35
C LEU A 279 17.11 17.81 -9.86
N THR A 280 16.60 19.04 -9.91
CA THR A 280 17.28 20.23 -9.41
C THR A 280 16.85 20.55 -7.99
N PHE A 281 17.82 20.68 -7.09
CA PHE A 281 17.61 20.97 -5.67
C PHE A 281 18.12 22.37 -5.34
N GLU A 282 17.31 23.16 -4.63
CA GLU A 282 17.79 24.38 -3.95
C GLU A 282 18.18 24.01 -2.52
N ILE A 283 19.42 24.26 -2.16
CA ILE A 283 20.00 23.93 -0.86
C ILE A 283 20.63 25.15 -0.20
N LEU A 284 20.66 25.13 1.13
CA LEU A 284 21.43 26.09 1.91
C LEU A 284 22.66 25.36 2.47
N ARG A 285 23.85 25.81 2.06
CA ARG A 285 25.15 25.26 2.52
C ARG A 285 25.99 26.38 3.10
N GLY A 286 26.37 26.26 4.38
CA GLY A 286 27.15 27.29 5.07
C GLY A 286 26.50 28.69 5.05
N GLY A 287 25.15 28.74 5.11
CA GLY A 287 24.37 29.97 5.05
C GLY A 287 24.22 30.58 3.65
N LYS A 288 24.70 29.90 2.59
CA LYS A 288 24.60 30.40 1.21
C LYS A 288 23.65 29.51 0.41
N LEU A 289 22.73 30.13 -0.33
CA LEU A 289 21.85 29.44 -1.27
C LEU A 289 22.67 28.90 -2.44
N GLN A 290 22.47 27.64 -2.78
CA GLN A 290 23.14 26.95 -3.89
C GLN A 290 22.13 26.04 -4.59
N THR A 291 22.47 25.65 -5.83
CA THR A 291 21.71 24.67 -6.60
C THR A 291 22.57 23.42 -6.81
N ALA A 292 21.96 22.25 -6.64
CA ALA A 292 22.58 20.97 -6.93
C ALA A 292 21.68 20.15 -7.85
N SER A 293 22.26 19.48 -8.84
CA SER A 293 21.54 18.54 -9.69
C SER A 293 21.86 17.12 -9.26
N LEU A 294 20.84 16.28 -9.14
CA LEU A 294 20.94 14.90 -8.67
C LEU A 294 20.17 13.96 -9.60
N LEU A 295 20.84 12.92 -10.09
CA LEU A 295 20.21 11.82 -10.81
C LEU A 295 19.56 10.86 -9.80
N VAL A 296 18.24 10.77 -9.83
CA VAL A 296 17.48 9.91 -8.91
C VAL A 296 17.82 8.45 -9.15
N GLY A 297 18.30 7.78 -8.11
CA GLY A 297 18.55 6.34 -8.14
C GLY A 297 17.29 5.52 -7.88
N ALA A 298 17.37 4.21 -8.12
CA ALA A 298 16.40 3.26 -7.62
C ALA A 298 16.74 2.87 -6.17
N ARG A 299 15.73 2.83 -5.30
CA ARG A 299 15.95 2.39 -3.91
C ARG A 299 16.48 0.95 -3.90
N PRO A 300 17.61 0.66 -3.25
CA PRO A 300 18.11 -0.70 -3.11
C PRO A 300 17.05 -1.60 -2.47
N GLY A 301 16.90 -2.84 -2.97
CA GLY A 301 16.11 -3.86 -2.27
C GLY A 301 16.75 -4.15 -0.92
N LYS A 302 15.97 -4.34 0.13
CA LYS A 302 16.49 -4.99 1.33
C LYS A 302 16.64 -6.47 1.00
N GLU A 303 17.87 -6.96 1.01
CA GLU A 303 18.16 -8.40 1.01
C GLU A 303 17.58 -9.09 2.24
#